data_dcc9d49e0b714c6d3d6a0033ec38e6ff
#
_entry.id   dcc9d49e0b714c6d3d6a0033ec38e6ff
#
_cell.length_a   1.000
_cell.length_b   1.000
_cell.length_c   1.000
_cell.angle_alpha   90.00
_cell.angle_beta   90.00
_cell.angle_gamma   90.00
#
_symmetry.space_group_name_H-M   'P 1'
#
loop_
_entity.id
_entity.type
_entity.pdbx_description
1 polymer ?
#
loop_
_entity_poly.entity_id
_entity_poly.type
_entity_poly.pdbx_seq_one_letter_code
_entity_poly.pdbx_strand_id
1 'polypeptide(L)'
;MNRYFYTKTINTILLVVFVFVGCKAQQDQVVFKSNGKVEYPLSNSDEKLLDSIQYRSFLFFKEQSNPKNGLVKDRSASWAPASIAAIGFALPSYAVGVERNWIAREEAAKITLNTLNFFLNSVQNTDTNATGYKGFYYHFLRMNSGTREWNCELSSVDTGLLMMGIIFARNYYNLDNETENKIRLNAEKLLERLDWDFFEMPSNGKYANTISMGWDPKEGMHQMG
;
A
#
# COMPACT_ATOMS: atom_id res chain seq x y z
N MET A 1 -69.75 -47.28 21.38
CA MET A 1 -68.55 -48.10 21.33
C MET A 1 -67.47 -47.24 20.60
N ASN A 2 -66.33 -47.01 21.22
CA ASN A 2 -65.12 -46.29 20.75
C ASN A 2 -65.13 -44.77 20.68
N ARG A 3 -64.86 -44.19 21.86
CA ARG A 3 -64.30 -42.88 22.04
C ARG A 3 -63.12 -42.93 23.03
N TYR A 4 -62.03 -43.60 22.66
CA TYR A 4 -60.83 -43.67 23.53
C TYR A 4 -59.58 -44.00 22.72
N PHE A 5 -59.21 -43.18 21.73
CA PHE A 5 -57.90 -43.37 21.10
C PHE A 5 -57.23 -42.09 20.52
N TYR A 6 -57.69 -40.89 20.93
CA TYR A 6 -57.15 -39.65 20.33
C TYR A 6 -56.43 -38.69 21.29
N THR A 7 -56.19 -39.06 22.53
CA THR A 7 -55.65 -38.15 23.52
C THR A 7 -54.20 -38.47 23.99
N LYS A 8 -53.52 -39.50 23.45
CA LYS A 8 -52.14 -39.80 23.85
C LYS A 8 -51.07 -39.48 22.81
N THR A 9 -51.42 -39.09 21.58
CA THR A 9 -50.44 -38.82 20.51
C THR A 9 -50.06 -37.34 20.37
N ILE A 10 -50.81 -36.43 21.01
CA ILE A 10 -50.55 -34.97 20.88
C ILE A 10 -49.51 -34.48 21.89
N ASN A 11 -49.31 -35.14 23.03
CA ASN A 11 -48.35 -34.71 24.07
C ASN A 11 -46.92 -35.10 23.79
N THR A 12 -46.63 -35.98 22.81
CA THR A 12 -45.25 -36.37 22.50
C THR A 12 -44.64 -35.54 21.35
N ILE A 13 -45.47 -34.86 20.55
CA ILE A 13 -45.00 -33.99 19.46
C ILE A 13 -44.63 -32.58 19.96
N LEU A 14 -45.18 -32.15 21.11
CA LEU A 14 -44.92 -30.82 21.64
C LEU A 14 -43.59 -30.70 22.42
N LEU A 15 -42.93 -31.85 22.73
CA LEU A 15 -41.69 -31.87 23.51
C LEU A 15 -40.41 -31.92 22.63
N VAL A 16 -40.53 -32.13 21.32
CA VAL A 16 -39.39 -32.19 20.40
C VAL A 16 -39.13 -30.86 19.67
N VAL A 17 -40.04 -29.89 19.77
CA VAL A 17 -39.91 -28.58 19.10
C VAL A 17 -39.11 -27.56 19.93
N PHE A 18 -38.81 -27.85 21.23
CA PHE A 18 -38.13 -26.87 22.11
C PHE A 18 -36.64 -27.04 22.26
N VAL A 19 -35.97 -27.95 21.54
CA VAL A 19 -34.52 -28.17 21.66
C VAL A 19 -33.71 -27.58 20.49
N PHE A 20 -34.35 -26.97 19.51
CA PHE A 20 -33.67 -26.32 18.36
C PHE A 20 -33.71 -24.80 18.37
N VAL A 21 -33.87 -24.15 19.52
CA VAL A 21 -33.73 -22.68 19.65
C VAL A 21 -32.50 -22.37 20.48
N GLY A 22 -31.34 -22.65 19.94
CA GLY A 22 -30.11 -22.39 20.68
C GLY A 22 -28.83 -22.36 19.84
N CYS A 23 -28.91 -21.89 18.61
CA CYS A 23 -27.75 -21.38 17.86
C CYS A 23 -28.25 -20.41 16.79
N LYS A 24 -28.62 -19.21 17.20
CA LYS A 24 -28.61 -18.10 16.26
C LYS A 24 -27.13 -17.78 16.05
N ALA A 25 -26.55 -18.33 15.00
CA ALA A 25 -25.42 -17.68 14.38
C ALA A 25 -25.85 -16.23 14.14
N GLN A 26 -25.19 -15.29 14.75
CA GLN A 26 -25.37 -13.87 14.49
C GLN A 26 -24.93 -13.70 13.03
N GLN A 27 -25.89 -13.79 12.13
CA GLN A 27 -25.67 -13.39 10.74
C GLN A 27 -25.54 -11.88 10.79
N ASP A 28 -24.32 -11.39 10.55
CA ASP A 28 -24.09 -9.98 10.32
C ASP A 28 -25.03 -9.56 9.19
N GLN A 29 -26.04 -8.79 9.53
CA GLN A 29 -27.01 -8.32 8.54
C GLN A 29 -26.35 -7.21 7.75
N VAL A 30 -26.00 -7.52 6.50
CA VAL A 30 -25.62 -6.51 5.52
C VAL A 30 -26.83 -5.63 5.24
N VAL A 31 -26.82 -4.41 5.75
CA VAL A 31 -27.91 -3.45 5.52
C VAL A 31 -27.59 -2.63 4.27
N PHE A 32 -28.34 -2.86 3.21
CA PHE A 32 -28.28 -2.01 2.01
C PHE A 32 -29.09 -0.73 2.24
N LYS A 33 -28.43 0.44 2.27
CA LYS A 33 -29.14 1.72 2.21
C LYS A 33 -29.57 2.04 0.78
N SER A 34 -30.64 2.83 0.63
CA SER A 34 -31.24 3.23 -0.65
C SER A 34 -30.28 4.00 -1.60
N ASN A 35 -29.10 4.41 -1.14
CA ASN A 35 -28.05 5.09 -1.90
C ASN A 35 -26.95 4.14 -2.40
N GLY A 36 -27.13 2.83 -2.32
CA GLY A 36 -26.15 1.83 -2.76
C GLY A 36 -24.91 1.67 -1.87
N LYS A 37 -24.83 2.35 -0.72
CA LYS A 37 -23.77 2.12 0.25
C LYS A 37 -24.11 0.90 1.12
N VAL A 38 -23.18 -0.05 1.14
CA VAL A 38 -23.20 -1.17 2.07
C VAL A 38 -22.60 -0.69 3.38
N GLU A 39 -23.39 -0.65 4.46
CA GLU A 39 -22.87 -0.41 5.79
C GLU A 39 -22.73 -1.75 6.51
N TYR A 40 -21.50 -2.04 6.93
CA TYR A 40 -21.23 -3.11 7.87
C TYR A 40 -21.24 -2.49 9.27
N PRO A 41 -22.19 -2.82 10.14
CA PRO A 41 -22.19 -2.33 11.50
C PRO A 41 -21.00 -2.94 12.25
N LEU A 42 -19.95 -2.15 12.41
CA LEU A 42 -18.79 -2.55 13.22
C LEU A 42 -19.18 -2.48 14.70
N SER A 43 -18.76 -3.47 15.47
CA SER A 43 -18.82 -3.39 16.93
C SER A 43 -17.73 -2.43 17.46
N ASN A 44 -17.88 -1.91 18.67
CA ASN A 44 -16.84 -1.10 19.30
C ASN A 44 -15.50 -1.84 19.44
N SER A 45 -15.51 -3.18 19.50
CA SER A 45 -14.30 -4.00 19.52
C SER A 45 -13.62 -4.04 18.16
N ASP A 46 -14.40 -4.12 17.07
CA ASP A 46 -13.89 -4.12 15.71
C ASP A 46 -13.26 -2.77 15.37
N GLU A 47 -13.90 -1.67 15.74
CA GLU A 47 -13.34 -0.31 15.56
C GLU A 47 -12.00 -0.16 16.27
N LYS A 48 -11.89 -0.60 17.55
CA LYS A 48 -10.63 -0.56 18.30
C LYS A 48 -9.55 -1.44 17.67
N LEU A 49 -9.92 -2.61 17.13
CA LEU A 49 -8.98 -3.48 16.42
C LEU A 49 -8.47 -2.82 15.15
N LEU A 50 -9.35 -2.23 14.34
CA LEU A 50 -8.99 -1.53 13.11
C LEU A 50 -8.09 -0.31 13.40
N ASP A 51 -8.41 0.48 14.42
CA ASP A 51 -7.57 1.60 14.87
C ASP A 51 -6.17 1.11 15.29
N SER A 52 -6.10 -0.01 16.01
CA SER A 52 -4.82 -0.60 16.43
C SER A 52 -3.99 -1.08 15.25
N ILE A 53 -4.61 -1.74 14.26
CA ILE A 53 -3.95 -2.20 13.04
C ILE A 53 -3.43 -0.99 12.25
N GLN A 54 -4.26 0.02 12.05
CA GLN A 54 -3.89 1.22 11.33
C GLN A 54 -2.72 1.96 11.99
N TYR A 55 -2.77 2.14 13.32
CA TYR A 55 -1.70 2.79 14.08
C TYR A 55 -0.38 2.02 14.00
N ARG A 56 -0.40 0.68 14.15
CA ARG A 56 0.80 -0.14 14.05
C ARG A 56 1.38 -0.16 12.64
N SER A 57 0.54 -0.13 11.62
CA SER A 57 0.98 0.00 10.23
C SER A 57 1.67 1.35 9.98
N PHE A 58 1.10 2.44 10.49
CA PHE A 58 1.74 3.76 10.46
C PHE A 58 3.09 3.75 11.18
N LEU A 59 3.18 3.16 12.38
CA LEU A 59 4.42 3.07 13.15
C LEU A 59 5.51 2.33 12.37
N PHE A 60 5.19 1.25 11.64
CA PHE A 60 6.17 0.57 10.79
C PHE A 60 6.84 1.56 9.83
N PHE A 61 6.06 2.32 9.07
CA PHE A 61 6.61 3.27 8.10
C PHE A 61 7.41 4.38 8.78
N LYS A 62 6.95 4.88 9.93
CA LYS A 62 7.65 5.92 10.68
C LYS A 62 8.98 5.42 11.27
N GLU A 63 9.00 4.24 11.91
CA GLU A 63 10.14 3.71 12.65
C GLU A 63 11.18 3.04 11.73
N GLN A 64 10.73 2.46 10.59
CA GLN A 64 11.61 1.81 9.64
C GLN A 64 12.11 2.75 8.53
N SER A 65 11.85 4.05 8.64
CA SER A 65 12.35 5.06 7.71
C SER A 65 13.72 5.60 8.12
N ASN A 66 14.55 5.93 7.13
CA ASN A 66 15.77 6.69 7.33
C ASN A 66 15.46 8.20 7.28
N PRO A 67 15.59 8.95 8.39
CA PRO A 67 15.17 10.35 8.44
C PRO A 67 15.99 11.29 7.54
N LYS A 68 17.17 10.86 7.05
CA LYS A 68 18.03 11.66 6.20
C LYS A 68 17.59 11.66 4.74
N ASN A 69 17.13 10.51 4.24
CA ASN A 69 16.79 10.33 2.82
C ASN A 69 15.38 9.80 2.58
N GLY A 70 14.61 9.51 3.64
CA GLY A 70 13.23 9.02 3.56
C GLY A 70 13.07 7.60 3.04
N LEU A 71 14.17 6.85 2.87
CA LEU A 71 14.10 5.45 2.47
C LEU A 71 13.49 4.60 3.58
N VAL A 72 12.58 3.69 3.23
CA VAL A 72 11.85 2.81 4.14
C VAL A 72 12.24 1.37 3.91
N LYS A 73 12.55 0.65 4.99
CA LYS A 73 12.88 -0.78 4.90
C LYS A 73 11.73 -1.59 4.33
N ASP A 74 12.08 -2.64 3.59
CA ASP A 74 11.13 -3.65 3.12
C ASP A 74 10.39 -4.36 4.28
N ARG A 75 11.10 -4.59 5.38
CA ARG A 75 10.60 -5.26 6.58
C ARG A 75 11.38 -4.81 7.82
N SER A 76 10.88 -5.14 9.01
CA SER A 76 11.48 -4.72 10.29
C SER A 76 12.80 -5.43 10.66
N ALA A 77 13.32 -6.34 9.83
CA ALA A 77 14.61 -6.99 10.05
C ALA A 77 15.76 -5.98 9.98
N SER A 78 16.77 -6.14 10.83
CA SER A 78 17.92 -5.19 10.93
C SER A 78 18.70 -5.06 9.63
N TRP A 79 18.81 -6.16 8.87
CA TRP A 79 19.53 -6.29 7.60
C TRP A 79 18.72 -5.87 6.36
N ALA A 80 17.41 -5.61 6.53
CA ALA A 80 16.55 -5.35 5.39
C ALA A 80 16.96 -4.08 4.63
N PRO A 81 17.01 -4.12 3.29
CA PRO A 81 17.19 -2.95 2.46
C PRO A 81 15.90 -2.11 2.43
N ALA A 82 15.97 -0.95 1.80
CA ALA A 82 14.80 -0.19 1.42
C ALA A 82 14.09 -0.86 0.24
N SER A 83 12.75 -0.83 0.25
CA SER A 83 11.92 -1.15 -0.90
C SER A 83 11.26 0.13 -1.42
N ILE A 84 11.37 0.38 -2.73
CA ILE A 84 10.75 1.58 -3.33
C ILE A 84 9.22 1.51 -3.28
N ALA A 85 8.63 0.31 -3.33
CA ALA A 85 7.19 0.11 -3.10
C ALA A 85 6.79 0.47 -1.66
N ALA A 86 7.58 0.04 -0.66
CA ALA A 86 7.32 0.41 0.74
C ALA A 86 7.35 1.93 0.95
N ILE A 87 8.23 2.64 0.23
CA ILE A 87 8.27 4.11 0.25
C ILE A 87 6.99 4.68 -0.38
N GLY A 88 6.52 4.11 -1.49
CA GLY A 88 5.25 4.48 -2.12
C GLY A 88 4.06 4.37 -1.16
N PHE A 89 4.02 3.34 -0.31
CA PHE A 89 3.00 3.17 0.73
C PHE A 89 3.23 4.06 1.97
N ALA A 90 4.48 4.41 2.29
CA ALA A 90 4.79 5.28 3.42
C ALA A 90 4.23 6.70 3.23
N LEU A 91 4.30 7.25 2.02
CA LEU A 91 3.84 8.61 1.73
C LEU A 91 2.36 8.83 2.09
N PRO A 92 1.38 8.02 1.65
CA PRO A 92 0.00 8.14 2.13
C PRO A 92 -0.16 7.78 3.61
N SER A 93 0.67 6.86 4.16
CA SER A 93 0.63 6.53 5.58
C SER A 93 0.97 7.73 6.47
N TYR A 94 1.90 8.60 6.07
CA TYR A 94 2.19 9.83 6.80
C TYR A 94 1.00 10.79 6.81
N ALA A 95 0.26 10.91 5.71
CA ALA A 95 -0.96 11.71 5.66
C ALA A 95 -2.04 11.15 6.62
N VAL A 96 -2.24 9.83 6.61
CA VAL A 96 -3.13 9.18 7.59
C VAL A 96 -2.69 9.49 9.02
N GLY A 97 -1.38 9.46 9.30
CA GLY A 97 -0.83 9.83 10.60
C GLY A 97 -1.15 11.27 11.01
N VAL A 98 -1.13 12.21 10.07
CA VAL A 98 -1.52 13.61 10.30
C VAL A 98 -3.02 13.71 10.63
N GLU A 99 -3.88 13.10 9.80
CA GLU A 99 -5.34 13.13 10.01
C GLU A 99 -5.79 12.46 11.30
N ARG A 100 -5.00 11.50 11.80
CA ARG A 100 -5.20 10.81 13.07
C ARG A 100 -4.49 11.49 14.25
N ASN A 101 -3.79 12.60 14.05
CA ASN A 101 -2.98 13.30 15.07
C ASN A 101 -1.85 12.43 15.69
N TRP A 102 -1.29 11.48 14.93
CA TRP A 102 -0.16 10.65 15.35
C TRP A 102 1.20 11.27 15.01
N ILE A 103 1.23 12.21 14.09
CA ILE A 103 2.40 12.98 13.66
C ILE A 103 1.96 14.40 13.29
N ALA A 104 2.79 15.40 13.55
CA ALA A 104 2.53 16.76 13.10
C ALA A 104 2.64 16.87 11.57
N ARG A 105 1.79 17.70 10.94
CA ARG A 105 1.80 17.89 9.48
C ARG A 105 3.16 18.37 8.97
N GLU A 106 3.80 19.27 9.71
CA GLU A 106 5.11 19.82 9.37
C GLU A 106 6.21 18.75 9.40
N GLU A 107 6.16 17.82 10.37
CA GLU A 107 7.08 16.69 10.47
C GLU A 107 6.87 15.73 9.29
N ALA A 108 5.63 15.36 9.00
CA ALA A 108 5.27 14.51 7.87
C ALA A 108 5.65 15.14 6.52
N ALA A 109 5.40 16.43 6.33
CA ALA A 109 5.80 17.16 5.13
C ALA A 109 7.33 17.19 4.96
N LYS A 110 8.08 17.36 6.06
CA LYS A 110 9.55 17.34 6.02
C LYS A 110 10.10 15.98 5.62
N ILE A 111 9.56 14.88 6.17
CA ILE A 111 9.95 13.51 5.78
C ILE A 111 9.64 13.30 4.30
N THR A 112 8.46 13.66 3.86
CA THR A 112 8.03 13.56 2.46
C THR A 112 8.96 14.36 1.55
N LEU A 113 9.28 15.61 1.86
CA LEU A 113 10.20 16.42 1.07
C LEU A 113 11.60 15.81 0.99
N ASN A 114 12.12 15.26 2.09
CA ASN A 114 13.41 14.56 2.10
C ASN A 114 13.41 13.36 1.16
N THR A 115 12.32 12.59 1.17
CA THR A 115 12.13 11.44 0.27
C THR A 115 12.15 11.87 -1.20
N LEU A 116 11.35 12.89 -1.56
CA LEU A 116 11.29 13.36 -2.94
C LEU A 116 12.63 13.98 -3.39
N ASN A 117 13.30 14.74 -2.53
CA ASN A 117 14.63 15.30 -2.79
C ASN A 117 15.65 14.18 -3.05
N PHE A 118 15.62 13.10 -2.26
CA PHE A 118 16.50 11.96 -2.47
C PHE A 118 16.32 11.38 -3.88
N PHE A 119 15.11 11.03 -4.27
CA PHE A 119 14.85 10.45 -5.58
C PHE A 119 15.17 11.42 -6.72
N LEU A 120 14.87 12.71 -6.57
CA LEU A 120 15.14 13.72 -7.59
C LEU A 120 16.65 13.88 -7.87
N ASN A 121 17.48 13.79 -6.82
CA ASN A 121 18.92 13.98 -6.90
C ASN A 121 19.71 12.68 -7.00
N SER A 122 19.04 11.53 -7.02
CA SER A 122 19.68 10.23 -7.07
C SER A 122 20.32 9.94 -8.43
N VAL A 123 21.32 9.06 -8.43
CA VAL A 123 22.06 8.68 -9.65
C VAL A 123 21.18 7.87 -10.58
N GLN A 124 21.05 8.35 -11.83
CA GLN A 124 20.25 7.76 -12.89
C GLN A 124 21.15 7.44 -14.09
N ASN A 125 21.70 6.22 -14.12
CA ASN A 125 22.54 5.73 -15.23
C ASN A 125 22.52 4.20 -15.28
N THR A 126 23.31 3.61 -16.17
CA THR A 126 23.41 2.14 -16.37
C THR A 126 24.41 1.45 -15.45
N ASP A 127 25.04 2.18 -14.51
CA ASP A 127 25.97 1.58 -13.57
C ASP A 127 25.24 0.66 -12.59
N THR A 128 25.88 -0.43 -12.23
CA THR A 128 25.31 -1.43 -11.30
C THR A 128 25.03 -0.89 -9.91
N ASN A 129 25.65 0.24 -9.53
CA ASN A 129 25.44 0.92 -8.26
C ASN A 129 24.57 2.18 -8.36
N ALA A 130 23.92 2.42 -9.51
CA ALA A 130 22.97 3.52 -9.63
C ALA A 130 21.75 3.30 -8.72
N THR A 131 21.01 4.36 -8.45
CA THR A 131 19.70 4.28 -7.76
C THR A 131 18.60 3.92 -8.74
N GLY A 132 18.77 4.29 -10.01
CA GLY A 132 17.79 4.07 -11.06
C GLY A 132 18.32 4.39 -12.45
N TYR A 133 17.44 4.30 -13.44
CA TYR A 133 17.72 4.62 -14.83
C TYR A 133 16.43 5.07 -15.54
N LYS A 134 16.50 6.09 -16.38
CA LYS A 134 15.38 6.61 -17.19
C LYS A 134 14.12 6.97 -16.36
N GLY A 135 14.32 7.46 -15.14
CA GLY A 135 13.25 7.81 -14.22
C GLY A 135 12.72 6.65 -13.37
N PHE A 136 13.06 5.42 -13.71
CA PHE A 136 12.73 4.23 -12.93
C PHE A 136 13.80 3.94 -11.89
N TYR A 137 13.44 3.13 -10.88
CA TYR A 137 14.31 2.84 -9.75
C TYR A 137 14.45 1.34 -9.53
N TYR A 138 15.59 0.93 -8.98
CA TYR A 138 15.80 -0.46 -8.59
C TYR A 138 14.90 -0.82 -7.42
N HIS A 139 14.34 -2.03 -7.45
CA HIS A 139 13.39 -2.56 -6.47
C HIS A 139 13.89 -2.38 -5.04
N PHE A 140 15.14 -2.80 -4.77
CA PHE A 140 15.77 -2.68 -3.46
C PHE A 140 16.97 -1.74 -3.49
N LEU A 141 17.04 -0.87 -2.48
CA LEU A 141 18.10 0.12 -2.32
C LEU A 141 18.76 -0.04 -0.94
N ARG A 142 20.06 0.21 -0.86
CA ARG A 142 20.77 0.30 0.41
C ARG A 142 20.25 1.46 1.22
N MET A 143 19.86 1.20 2.46
CA MET A 143 19.25 2.20 3.35
C MET A 143 20.04 3.49 3.52
N ASN A 144 21.37 3.42 3.49
CA ASN A 144 22.23 4.59 3.73
C ASN A 144 22.61 5.33 2.45
N SER A 145 23.06 4.59 1.43
CA SER A 145 23.54 5.19 0.17
C SER A 145 22.45 5.39 -0.87
N GLY A 146 21.35 4.61 -0.80
CA GLY A 146 20.31 4.59 -1.83
C GLY A 146 20.74 3.96 -3.16
N THR A 147 21.89 3.28 -3.19
CA THR A 147 22.33 2.54 -4.38
C THR A 147 21.65 1.17 -4.44
N ARG A 148 21.61 0.58 -5.64
CA ARG A 148 21.05 -0.77 -5.89
C ARG A 148 21.56 -1.79 -4.87
N GLU A 149 20.67 -2.64 -4.35
CA GLU A 149 20.98 -3.77 -3.47
C GLU A 149 20.65 -5.10 -4.15
N TRP A 150 21.40 -6.17 -3.82
CA TRP A 150 21.20 -7.57 -4.26
C TRP A 150 21.14 -7.82 -5.78
N ASN A 151 21.64 -6.93 -6.61
CA ASN A 151 21.48 -7.02 -8.07
C ASN A 151 20.01 -7.15 -8.50
N CYS A 152 19.06 -6.57 -7.74
CA CYS A 152 17.66 -6.58 -8.09
C CYS A 152 17.39 -5.86 -9.43
N GLU A 153 16.25 -6.10 -10.02
CA GLU A 153 15.82 -5.45 -11.26
C GLU A 153 15.53 -3.95 -11.07
N LEU A 154 15.68 -3.19 -12.13
CA LEU A 154 15.01 -1.91 -12.30
C LEU A 154 13.53 -2.22 -12.50
N SER A 155 12.68 -1.86 -11.54
CA SER A 155 11.30 -2.33 -11.50
C SER A 155 10.32 -1.30 -12.05
N SER A 156 9.54 -1.66 -13.06
CA SER A 156 8.43 -0.82 -13.54
C SER A 156 7.26 -0.85 -12.56
N VAL A 157 6.99 -2.01 -11.95
CA VAL A 157 5.88 -2.21 -11.00
C VAL A 157 6.09 -1.41 -9.73
N ASP A 158 7.24 -1.60 -9.07
CA ASP A 158 7.54 -0.92 -7.80
C ASP A 158 7.76 0.58 -7.99
N THR A 159 8.32 1.00 -9.14
CA THR A 159 8.36 2.43 -9.50
C THR A 159 6.96 2.98 -9.68
N GLY A 160 6.04 2.24 -10.30
CA GLY A 160 4.63 2.63 -10.38
C GLY A 160 4.00 2.84 -9.00
N LEU A 161 4.23 1.93 -8.05
CA LEU A 161 3.75 2.06 -6.66
C LEU A 161 4.37 3.28 -5.96
N LEU A 162 5.68 3.53 -6.15
CA LEU A 162 6.34 4.73 -5.65
C LEU A 162 5.69 6.00 -6.21
N MET A 163 5.44 6.05 -7.52
CA MET A 163 4.84 7.22 -8.18
C MET A 163 3.40 7.44 -7.74
N MET A 164 2.62 6.39 -7.47
CA MET A 164 1.29 6.53 -6.88
C MET A 164 1.34 7.23 -5.51
N GLY A 165 2.30 6.85 -4.66
CA GLY A 165 2.54 7.53 -3.38
C GLY A 165 2.97 8.99 -3.55
N ILE A 166 3.81 9.29 -4.54
CA ILE A 166 4.24 10.65 -4.89
C ILE A 166 3.07 11.50 -5.39
N ILE A 167 2.20 10.95 -6.25
CA ILE A 167 0.98 11.63 -6.73
C ILE A 167 0.05 11.91 -5.55
N PHE A 168 -0.11 10.95 -4.64
CA PHE A 168 -0.90 11.15 -3.43
C PHE A 168 -0.34 12.30 -2.59
N ALA A 169 0.97 12.30 -2.31
CA ALA A 169 1.63 13.34 -1.53
C ALA A 169 1.50 14.73 -2.18
N ARG A 170 1.67 14.83 -3.51
CA ARG A 170 1.47 16.06 -4.28
C ARG A 170 0.09 16.68 -4.05
N ASN A 171 -0.96 15.84 -4.00
CA ASN A 171 -2.33 16.31 -3.83
C ASN A 171 -2.67 16.58 -2.35
N TYR A 172 -2.10 15.85 -1.41
CA TYR A 172 -2.36 16.02 0.03
C TYR A 172 -1.68 17.28 0.58
N TYR A 173 -0.41 17.52 0.23
CA TYR A 173 0.35 18.70 0.69
C TYR A 173 0.03 19.91 -0.19
N ASN A 174 -1.11 20.56 0.09
CA ASN A 174 -1.70 21.61 -0.74
C ASN A 174 -1.71 23.01 -0.09
N LEU A 175 -1.10 23.16 1.09
CA LEU A 175 -0.98 24.47 1.75
C LEU A 175 0.04 25.35 1.01
N ASP A 176 -0.20 26.67 1.07
CA ASP A 176 0.72 27.65 0.48
C ASP A 176 1.84 27.98 1.47
N ASN A 177 2.80 27.07 1.56
CA ASN A 177 4.05 27.25 2.29
C ASN A 177 5.23 26.65 1.52
N GLU A 178 6.45 27.05 1.86
CA GLU A 178 7.65 26.69 1.13
C GLU A 178 7.86 25.17 1.02
N THR A 179 7.62 24.43 2.11
CA THR A 179 7.84 22.97 2.16
C THR A 179 6.85 22.25 1.24
N GLU A 180 5.57 22.56 1.33
CA GLU A 180 4.54 21.89 0.55
C GLU A 180 4.58 22.31 -0.93
N ASN A 181 4.94 23.56 -1.22
CA ASN A 181 5.22 24.03 -2.59
C ASN A 181 6.37 23.22 -3.22
N LYS A 182 7.46 22.95 -2.46
CA LYS A 182 8.58 22.12 -2.93
C LYS A 182 8.18 20.68 -3.13
N ILE A 183 7.33 20.11 -2.27
CA ILE A 183 6.80 18.75 -2.46
C ILE A 183 6.08 18.65 -3.80
N ARG A 184 5.17 19.58 -4.11
CA ARG A 184 4.43 19.57 -5.38
C ARG A 184 5.36 19.69 -6.59
N LEU A 185 6.29 20.66 -6.56
CA LEU A 185 7.25 20.86 -7.64
C LEU A 185 8.15 19.64 -7.87
N ASN A 186 8.65 19.04 -6.81
CA ASN A 186 9.52 17.86 -6.92
C ASN A 186 8.75 16.64 -7.41
N ALA A 187 7.50 16.46 -6.99
CA ALA A 187 6.62 15.42 -7.48
C ALA A 187 6.42 15.52 -9.00
N GLU A 188 6.11 16.71 -9.51
CA GLU A 188 5.97 16.94 -10.96
C GLU A 188 7.25 16.53 -11.72
N LYS A 189 8.42 17.00 -11.26
CA LYS A 189 9.70 16.66 -11.89
C LYS A 189 10.00 15.17 -11.89
N LEU A 190 9.61 14.44 -10.83
CA LEU A 190 9.80 12.98 -10.74
C LEU A 190 8.87 12.25 -11.72
N LEU A 191 7.62 12.70 -11.86
CA LEU A 191 6.66 12.13 -12.81
C LEU A 191 7.06 12.39 -14.26
N GLU A 192 7.52 13.60 -14.58
CA GLU A 192 7.98 13.99 -15.93
C GLU A 192 9.24 13.23 -16.38
N ARG A 193 10.04 12.73 -15.42
CA ARG A 193 11.28 11.98 -15.73
C ARG A 193 11.04 10.58 -16.28
N LEU A 194 9.87 9.98 -16.03
CA LEU A 194 9.58 8.59 -16.39
C LEU A 194 9.53 8.38 -17.90
N ASP A 195 10.44 7.59 -18.41
CA ASP A 195 10.46 7.16 -19.80
C ASP A 195 9.73 5.79 -19.93
N TRP A 196 8.39 5.82 -20.03
CA TRP A 196 7.59 4.60 -20.12
C TRP A 196 7.85 3.80 -21.39
N ASP A 197 8.23 4.45 -22.48
CA ASP A 197 8.55 3.80 -23.75
C ASP A 197 9.74 2.85 -23.58
N PHE A 198 10.63 3.13 -22.62
CA PHE A 198 11.75 2.26 -22.29
C PHE A 198 11.31 0.87 -21.83
N PHE A 199 10.20 0.73 -21.17
CA PHE A 199 9.66 -0.55 -20.67
C PHE A 199 8.64 -1.20 -21.61
N GLU A 200 8.28 -0.55 -22.71
CA GLU A 200 7.38 -1.13 -23.70
C GLU A 200 8.04 -2.30 -24.42
N MET A 201 7.36 -3.45 -24.43
CA MET A 201 7.84 -4.63 -25.13
C MET A 201 7.60 -4.49 -26.64
N PRO A 202 8.54 -4.98 -27.49
CA PRO A 202 8.42 -4.88 -28.93
C PRO A 202 7.05 -5.36 -29.44
N SER A 203 6.54 -4.71 -30.48
CA SER A 203 5.23 -5.02 -31.10
C SER A 203 5.18 -6.41 -31.77
N ASN A 204 6.30 -7.12 -31.86
CA ASN A 204 6.42 -8.47 -32.39
C ASN A 204 6.94 -9.42 -31.30
N GLY A 205 6.22 -10.48 -31.02
CA GLY A 205 6.61 -11.48 -30.01
C GLY A 205 5.50 -11.86 -29.06
N LYS A 206 5.80 -12.77 -28.16
CA LYS A 206 4.83 -13.34 -27.20
C LYS A 206 4.21 -12.30 -26.28
N TYR A 207 4.95 -11.25 -25.93
CA TYR A 207 4.54 -10.21 -24.99
C TYR A 207 4.37 -8.84 -25.66
N ALA A 208 4.00 -8.83 -26.94
CA ALA A 208 3.82 -7.61 -27.72
C ALA A 208 2.85 -6.62 -27.03
N ASN A 209 3.20 -5.34 -27.08
CA ASN A 209 2.38 -4.23 -26.56
C ASN A 209 2.08 -4.34 -25.05
N THR A 210 2.98 -4.93 -24.27
CA THR A 210 2.93 -4.97 -22.81
C THR A 210 4.10 -4.17 -22.22
N ILE A 211 4.03 -3.88 -20.93
CA ILE A 211 5.13 -3.28 -20.18
C ILE A 211 5.90 -4.40 -19.47
N SER A 212 7.23 -4.43 -19.65
CA SER A 212 8.10 -5.35 -18.92
C SER A 212 8.03 -5.05 -17.42
N MET A 213 8.05 -6.07 -16.57
CA MET A 213 8.07 -5.90 -15.12
C MET A 213 9.42 -5.42 -14.59
N GLY A 214 10.51 -5.64 -15.33
CA GLY A 214 11.84 -5.27 -14.90
C GLY A 214 12.87 -5.22 -16.01
N TRP A 215 13.99 -4.58 -15.69
CA TRP A 215 15.18 -4.51 -16.55
C TRP A 215 16.45 -4.68 -15.73
N ASP A 216 17.46 -5.32 -16.33
CA ASP A 216 18.81 -5.45 -15.75
C ASP A 216 19.86 -4.94 -16.75
N PRO A 217 20.91 -4.21 -16.32
CA PRO A 217 21.94 -3.68 -17.21
C PRO A 217 22.69 -4.75 -18.02
N LYS A 218 22.72 -6.00 -17.56
CA LYS A 218 23.42 -7.11 -18.22
C LYS A 218 22.50 -8.01 -19.04
N GLU A 219 21.28 -8.22 -18.54
CA GLU A 219 20.34 -9.19 -19.11
C GLU A 219 19.27 -8.52 -19.99
N GLY A 220 19.10 -7.19 -19.87
CA GLY A 220 18.07 -6.44 -20.60
C GLY A 220 16.68 -6.57 -19.97
N MET A 221 15.63 -6.48 -20.80
CA MET A 221 14.24 -6.57 -20.35
C MET A 221 13.90 -7.95 -19.84
N HIS A 222 13.29 -8.03 -18.66
CA HIS A 222 12.75 -9.27 -18.13
C HIS A 222 11.52 -9.67 -18.94
N GLN A 223 11.52 -10.87 -19.46
CA GLN A 223 10.31 -11.45 -20.03
C GLN A 223 9.38 -11.82 -18.87
N MET A 224 8.11 -11.46 -18.98
CA MET A 224 7.11 -11.93 -18.03
C MET A 224 7.09 -13.47 -18.06
N GLY A 225 7.34 -14.07 -16.87
CA GLY A 225 7.28 -15.51 -16.70
C GLY A 225 5.84 -16.04 -16.75
#